data_9a8acd4b582f43699189033d76ba96ce
#
_entry.id   9a8acd4b582f43699189033d76ba96ce
#
_cell.length_a   1.000
_cell.length_b   1.000
_cell.length_c   1.000
_cell.angle_alpha   90.00
_cell.angle_beta   90.00
_cell.angle_gamma   90.00
#
_symmetry.space_group_name_H-M   'P 1'
#
loop_
_entity.id
_entity.type
_entity.pdbx_description
1 polymer ?
#
loop_
_entity_poly.entity_id
_entity_poly.type
_entity_poly.pdbx_seq_one_letter_code
_entity_poly.pdbx_strand_id
1 'polypeptide(L)'
;MPFDRPSRQSYRQTVTVLSLEDLAASTPPGTPWLGLDLGEKTIGVAASDTTRMIASPLSLIRKTKFTDDAHAVLKLMDGRGASGLVIGLPLNMDGSEGPRAQSCRAFARNLQRIRAVPCAFQDERLSTSAVERFLIEELDLSRKRRANVVDRTAAAWILQGALDRIRVAEQT
;
A
#
# COMPACT_ATOMS: atom_id res chain seq x y z
N MET A 1 20.61 23.31 -42.29
CA MET A 1 19.76 23.47 -41.12
C MET A 1 20.14 22.45 -40.09
N PRO A 2 20.72 22.84 -38.99
CA PRO A 2 21.03 21.86 -37.96
C PRO A 2 19.70 21.46 -37.30
N PHE A 3 19.41 20.16 -37.34
CA PHE A 3 18.33 19.59 -36.51
C PHE A 3 18.76 19.78 -35.06
N ASP A 4 18.08 20.67 -34.37
CA ASP A 4 18.19 20.83 -32.94
C ASP A 4 17.58 19.55 -32.30
N ARG A 5 18.44 18.66 -31.81
CA ARG A 5 18.00 17.54 -31.01
C ARG A 5 17.49 18.13 -29.70
N PRO A 6 16.23 17.91 -29.34
CA PRO A 6 15.79 18.32 -28.02
C PRO A 6 16.72 17.64 -27.00
N SER A 7 17.37 18.47 -26.21
CA SER A 7 18.17 18.05 -25.07
C SER A 7 17.41 16.99 -24.28
N ARG A 8 18.08 15.87 -24.03
CA ARG A 8 17.63 14.89 -23.05
C ARG A 8 17.55 15.59 -21.70
N GLN A 9 16.45 16.29 -21.49
CA GLN A 9 16.06 16.71 -20.17
C GLN A 9 15.74 15.42 -19.44
N SER A 10 16.73 14.96 -18.68
CA SER A 10 16.55 13.86 -17.76
C SER A 10 15.39 14.23 -16.84
N TYR A 11 14.22 13.73 -17.15
CA TYR A 11 13.15 13.63 -16.15
C TYR A 11 13.72 12.73 -15.04
N ARG A 12 14.42 13.34 -14.09
CA ARG A 12 14.48 12.77 -12.76
C ARG A 12 13.02 12.75 -12.32
N GLN A 13 12.33 11.64 -12.58
CA GLN A 13 11.07 11.37 -11.94
C GLN A 13 11.37 11.40 -10.45
N THR A 14 11.05 12.54 -9.86
CA THR A 14 11.09 12.67 -8.40
C THR A 14 10.06 11.69 -7.89
N VAL A 15 10.53 10.61 -7.30
CA VAL A 15 9.67 9.62 -6.65
C VAL A 15 8.93 10.35 -5.53
N THR A 16 7.73 10.77 -5.81
CA THR A 16 6.93 11.52 -4.86
C THR A 16 5.94 10.59 -4.20
N VAL A 17 6.17 10.32 -2.93
CA VAL A 17 5.16 9.74 -2.07
C VAL A 17 4.20 10.86 -1.69
N LEU A 18 2.93 10.64 -1.94
CA LEU A 18 1.87 11.62 -1.74
C LEU A 18 1.31 11.54 -0.31
N SER A 19 0.70 12.63 0.15
CA SER A 19 -0.25 12.53 1.25
C SER A 19 -1.49 11.73 0.80
N LEU A 20 -2.30 11.26 1.75
CA LEU A 20 -3.55 10.57 1.39
C LEU A 20 -4.50 11.49 0.64
N GLU A 21 -4.56 12.75 1.01
CA GLU A 21 -5.37 13.78 0.37
C GLU A 21 -4.93 14.00 -1.08
N ASP A 22 -3.62 14.08 -1.32
CA ASP A 22 -3.06 14.22 -2.66
C ASP A 22 -3.24 12.95 -3.49
N LEU A 23 -3.18 11.78 -2.87
CA LEU A 23 -3.50 10.51 -3.53
C LEU A 23 -4.96 10.52 -4.03
N ALA A 24 -5.89 10.95 -3.19
CA ALA A 24 -7.30 11.07 -3.57
C ALA A 24 -7.50 12.06 -4.72
N ALA A 25 -6.81 13.20 -4.67
CA ALA A 25 -6.90 14.23 -5.72
C ALA A 25 -6.27 13.80 -7.06
N SER A 26 -5.25 12.93 -7.02
CA SER A 26 -4.49 12.51 -8.22
C SER A 26 -4.98 11.21 -8.86
N THR A 27 -5.92 10.51 -8.24
CA THR A 27 -6.49 9.27 -8.76
C THR A 27 -7.91 9.46 -9.27
N PRO A 28 -8.28 8.86 -10.43
CA PRO A 28 -9.61 9.05 -10.99
C PRO A 28 -10.72 8.57 -10.04
N PRO A 29 -11.84 9.31 -9.91
CA PRO A 29 -13.00 8.81 -9.18
C PRO A 29 -13.53 7.51 -9.80
N GLY A 30 -14.13 6.65 -8.97
CA GLY A 30 -14.68 5.37 -9.44
C GLY A 30 -13.64 4.29 -9.69
N THR A 31 -12.40 4.51 -9.27
CA THR A 31 -11.33 3.51 -9.35
C THR A 31 -10.93 3.03 -7.96
N PRO A 32 -10.68 1.73 -7.76
CA PRO A 32 -10.23 1.22 -6.47
C PRO A 32 -8.78 1.60 -6.17
N TRP A 33 -8.42 1.48 -4.90
CA TRP A 33 -7.04 1.49 -4.42
C TRP A 33 -6.65 0.12 -3.90
N LEU A 34 -5.36 -0.18 -3.93
CA LEU A 34 -4.80 -1.31 -3.20
C LEU A 34 -4.14 -0.85 -1.91
N GLY A 35 -4.17 -1.73 -0.91
CA GLY A 35 -3.40 -1.59 0.33
C GLY A 35 -2.35 -2.68 0.42
N LEU A 36 -1.16 -2.32 0.89
CA LEU A 36 -0.05 -3.25 1.10
C LEU A 36 0.39 -3.26 2.56
N ASP A 37 0.58 -4.46 3.08
CA ASP A 37 1.32 -4.73 4.31
C ASP A 37 2.61 -5.47 3.95
N LEU A 38 3.74 -4.77 4.04
CA LEU A 38 5.05 -5.29 3.68
C LEU A 38 5.68 -6.00 4.87
N GLY A 39 5.51 -7.32 4.97
CA GLY A 39 6.15 -8.16 5.96
C GLY A 39 7.56 -8.59 5.57
N GLU A 40 8.23 -9.36 6.43
CA GLU A 40 9.55 -9.92 6.13
C GLU A 40 9.52 -10.96 5.02
N LYS A 41 8.51 -11.83 5.03
CA LYS A 41 8.40 -12.99 4.13
C LYS A 41 7.23 -12.89 3.17
N THR A 42 6.28 -12.02 3.43
CA THR A 42 5.06 -11.90 2.66
C THR A 42 4.65 -10.45 2.47
N ILE A 43 3.88 -10.21 1.42
CA ILE A 43 3.18 -8.94 1.20
C ILE A 43 1.68 -9.23 1.23
N GLY A 44 0.99 -8.76 2.26
CA GLY A 44 -0.46 -8.77 2.32
C GLY A 44 -1.02 -7.70 1.39
N VAL A 45 -2.04 -8.05 0.61
CA VAL A 45 -2.67 -7.14 -0.34
C VAL A 45 -4.17 -7.07 -0.07
N ALA A 46 -4.69 -5.88 0.02
CA ALA A 46 -6.11 -5.59 0.09
C ALA A 46 -6.54 -4.71 -1.10
N ALA A 47 -7.82 -4.74 -1.41
CA ALA A 47 -8.40 -3.87 -2.44
C ALA A 47 -9.62 -3.16 -1.89
N SER A 48 -9.83 -1.92 -2.30
CA SER A 48 -11.09 -1.22 -2.06
C SER A 48 -12.11 -1.54 -3.16
N ASP A 49 -13.37 -1.26 -2.88
CA ASP A 49 -14.38 -1.12 -3.92
C ASP A 49 -14.15 0.16 -4.76
N THR A 50 -14.88 0.31 -5.83
CA THR A 50 -14.76 1.47 -6.73
C THR A 50 -15.17 2.79 -6.07
N THR A 51 -16.04 2.73 -5.05
CA THR A 51 -16.45 3.90 -4.26
C THR A 51 -15.47 4.24 -3.15
N ARG A 52 -14.46 3.43 -2.93
CA ARG A 52 -13.46 3.59 -1.86
C ARG A 52 -14.06 3.69 -0.46
N MET A 53 -15.11 2.91 -0.22
CA MET A 53 -15.79 2.86 1.07
C MET A 53 -15.31 1.72 1.95
N ILE A 54 -15.03 0.55 1.36
CA ILE A 54 -14.72 -0.69 2.07
C ILE A 54 -13.46 -1.31 1.48
N ALA A 55 -12.53 -1.68 2.35
CA ALA A 55 -11.35 -2.47 2.03
C ALA A 55 -11.60 -3.95 2.34
N SER A 56 -11.18 -4.83 1.44
CA SER A 56 -11.28 -6.28 1.61
C SER A 56 -9.93 -6.95 1.34
N PRO A 57 -9.57 -8.03 2.05
CA PRO A 57 -8.38 -8.80 1.73
C PRO A 57 -8.44 -9.33 0.30
N LEU A 58 -7.35 -9.24 -0.44
CA LEU A 58 -7.27 -9.67 -1.83
C LEU A 58 -6.33 -10.84 -2.03
N SER A 59 -5.09 -10.73 -1.57
CA SER A 59 -4.04 -11.71 -1.86
C SER A 59 -2.92 -11.67 -0.83
N LEU A 60 -2.12 -12.71 -0.81
CA LEU A 60 -0.87 -12.80 -0.06
C LEU A 60 0.24 -13.20 -1.02
N ILE A 61 1.23 -12.35 -1.20
CA ILE A 61 2.39 -12.58 -2.05
C ILE A 61 3.53 -13.09 -1.18
N ARG A 62 4.10 -14.26 -1.52
CA ARG A 62 5.35 -14.70 -0.91
C ARG A 62 6.50 -13.95 -1.52
N LYS A 63 7.29 -13.27 -0.68
CA LYS A 63 8.42 -12.47 -1.15
C LYS A 63 9.51 -13.35 -1.75
N THR A 64 10.00 -12.94 -2.89
CA THR A 64 11.15 -13.50 -3.59
C THR A 64 12.12 -12.36 -3.90
N LYS A 65 12.39 -12.10 -5.17
CA LYS A 65 13.15 -10.91 -5.60
C LYS A 65 12.23 -9.70 -5.67
N PHE A 66 12.75 -8.54 -5.34
CA PHE A 66 11.98 -7.29 -5.42
C PHE A 66 11.26 -7.11 -6.77
N THR A 67 11.94 -7.37 -7.89
CA THR A 67 11.35 -7.20 -9.23
C THR A 67 10.12 -8.08 -9.43
N ASP A 68 10.17 -9.35 -9.00
CA ASP A 68 9.04 -10.28 -9.10
C ASP A 68 7.91 -9.86 -8.16
N ASP A 69 8.24 -9.44 -6.95
CA ASP A 69 7.26 -8.94 -5.99
C ASP A 69 6.56 -7.68 -6.51
N ALA A 70 7.31 -6.75 -7.06
CA ALA A 70 6.77 -5.54 -7.67
C ALA A 70 5.84 -5.84 -8.84
N HIS A 71 6.24 -6.75 -9.73
CA HIS A 71 5.38 -7.17 -10.85
C HIS A 71 4.11 -7.88 -10.37
N ALA A 72 4.17 -8.66 -9.29
CA ALA A 72 3.00 -9.28 -8.70
C ALA A 72 2.00 -8.24 -8.17
N VAL A 73 2.48 -7.20 -7.50
CA VAL A 73 1.66 -6.08 -7.04
C VAL A 73 1.03 -5.34 -8.22
N LEU A 74 1.81 -5.00 -9.23
CA LEU A 74 1.34 -4.29 -10.42
C LEU A 74 0.31 -5.10 -11.19
N LYS A 75 0.48 -6.41 -11.28
CA LYS A 75 -0.51 -7.32 -11.89
C LYS A 75 -1.85 -7.32 -11.15
N LEU A 76 -1.82 -7.30 -9.82
CA LEU A 76 -3.03 -7.17 -9.02
C LEU A 76 -3.70 -5.82 -9.21
N MET A 77 -2.93 -4.74 -9.29
CA MET A 77 -3.46 -3.40 -9.60
C MET A 77 -4.18 -3.40 -10.94
N ASP A 78 -3.54 -3.94 -11.98
CA ASP A 78 -4.11 -3.99 -13.33
C ASP A 78 -5.38 -4.86 -13.37
N GLY A 79 -5.36 -6.01 -12.70
CA GLY A 79 -6.52 -6.91 -12.63
C GLY A 79 -7.74 -6.30 -11.93
N ARG A 80 -7.53 -5.35 -11.02
CA ARG A 80 -8.59 -4.64 -10.30
C ARG A 80 -8.95 -3.28 -10.92
N GLY A 81 -8.17 -2.81 -11.87
CA GLY A 81 -8.29 -1.44 -12.35
C GLY A 81 -7.96 -0.41 -11.26
N ALA A 82 -7.07 -0.75 -10.35
CA ALA A 82 -6.67 0.11 -9.24
C ALA A 82 -5.78 1.25 -9.72
N SER A 83 -6.04 2.45 -9.22
CA SER A 83 -5.34 3.66 -9.63
C SER A 83 -4.34 4.18 -8.61
N GLY A 84 -4.43 3.72 -7.37
CA GLY A 84 -3.60 4.19 -6.26
C GLY A 84 -3.18 3.06 -5.33
N LEU A 85 -2.12 3.32 -4.59
CA LEU A 85 -1.52 2.36 -3.68
C LEU A 85 -1.32 2.99 -2.30
N VAL A 86 -1.83 2.34 -1.27
CA VAL A 86 -1.59 2.71 0.13
C VAL A 86 -0.68 1.67 0.74
N ILE A 87 0.45 2.10 1.28
CA ILE A 87 1.44 1.22 1.91
C ILE A 87 1.45 1.48 3.41
N GLY A 88 1.31 0.45 4.21
CA GLY A 88 1.46 0.54 5.64
C GLY A 88 2.88 0.96 6.02
N LEU A 89 3.01 1.94 6.90
CA LEU A 89 4.30 2.41 7.40
C LEU A 89 4.43 2.03 8.87
N PRO A 90 5.31 1.05 9.20
CA PRO A 90 5.49 0.61 10.58
C PRO A 90 6.38 1.58 11.35
N LEU A 91 5.75 2.54 12.02
CA LEU A 91 6.44 3.49 12.88
C LEU A 91 6.67 2.90 14.27
N ASN A 92 7.75 3.32 14.94
CA ASN A 92 7.92 3.08 16.35
C ASN A 92 6.86 3.83 17.17
N MET A 93 6.63 3.44 18.41
CA MET A 93 5.59 4.04 19.26
C MET A 93 5.79 5.55 19.48
N ASP A 94 7.03 6.04 19.43
CA ASP A 94 7.37 7.46 19.50
C ASP A 94 7.22 8.21 18.16
N GLY A 95 6.80 7.52 17.09
CA GLY A 95 6.67 8.08 15.76
C GLY A 95 7.95 8.04 14.92
N SER A 96 9.07 7.58 15.46
CA SER A 96 10.31 7.44 14.70
C SER A 96 10.27 6.26 13.72
N GLU A 97 11.13 6.33 12.71
CA GLU A 97 11.25 5.31 11.68
C GLU A 97 12.44 4.38 11.95
N GLY A 98 12.13 3.10 12.10
CA GLY A 98 13.14 2.04 12.20
C GLY A 98 13.45 1.39 10.84
N PRO A 99 14.22 0.27 10.82
CA PRO A 99 14.60 -0.41 9.60
C PRO A 99 13.42 -0.88 8.74
N ARG A 100 12.32 -1.32 9.35
CA ARG A 100 11.12 -1.75 8.62
C ARG A 100 10.44 -0.61 7.87
N ALA A 101 10.34 0.56 8.50
CA ALA A 101 9.81 1.75 7.84
C ALA A 101 10.69 2.17 6.65
N GLN A 102 11.99 2.12 6.81
CA GLN A 102 12.95 2.40 5.73
C GLN A 102 12.81 1.41 4.58
N SER A 103 12.58 0.13 4.87
CA SER A 103 12.32 -0.90 3.84
C SER A 103 11.03 -0.62 3.07
N CYS A 104 9.98 -0.17 3.74
CA CYS A 104 8.74 0.23 3.09
C CYS A 104 8.93 1.43 2.16
N ARG A 105 9.71 2.41 2.58
CA ARG A 105 10.05 3.56 1.75
C ARG A 105 10.90 3.17 0.54
N ALA A 106 11.86 2.28 0.72
CA ALA A 106 12.67 1.74 -0.37
C ALA A 106 11.82 0.96 -1.37
N PHE A 107 10.88 0.15 -0.90
CA PHE A 107 9.94 -0.57 -1.76
C PHE A 107 9.13 0.39 -2.64
N ALA A 108 8.53 1.39 -2.05
CA ALA A 108 7.73 2.39 -2.78
C ALA A 108 8.59 3.12 -3.83
N ARG A 109 9.77 3.54 -3.46
CA ARG A 109 10.71 4.24 -4.33
C ARG A 109 11.15 3.37 -5.52
N ASN A 110 11.47 2.10 -5.27
CA ASN A 110 11.90 1.17 -6.30
C ASN A 110 10.74 0.73 -7.21
N LEU A 111 9.55 0.56 -6.66
CA LEU A 111 8.34 0.28 -7.44
C LEU A 111 8.06 1.40 -8.44
N GLN A 112 8.18 2.64 -8.02
CA GLN A 112 7.94 3.80 -8.89
C GLN A 112 8.99 3.94 -10.01
N ARG A 113 10.18 3.36 -9.85
CA ARG A 113 11.15 3.27 -10.95
C ARG A 113 10.73 2.27 -12.04
N ILE A 114 9.96 1.26 -11.68
CA ILE A 114 9.40 0.30 -12.64
C ILE A 114 8.20 0.91 -13.35
N ARG A 115 7.28 1.49 -12.59
CA ARG A 115 6.09 2.16 -13.11
C ARG A 115 5.68 3.28 -12.16
N ALA A 116 5.40 4.46 -12.70
CA ALA A 116 4.88 5.57 -11.91
C ALA A 116 3.47 5.26 -11.42
N VAL A 117 3.36 4.93 -10.13
CA VAL A 117 2.09 4.62 -9.45
C VAL A 117 1.89 5.63 -8.35
N PRO A 118 0.75 6.35 -8.33
CA PRO A 118 0.43 7.19 -7.18
C PRO A 118 0.36 6.37 -5.92
N CYS A 119 1.16 6.73 -4.89
CA CYS A 119 1.16 6.00 -3.63
C CYS A 119 1.27 6.94 -2.43
N ALA A 120 0.73 6.49 -1.31
CA ALA A 120 0.80 7.15 -0.03
C ALA A 120 1.09 6.13 1.07
N PHE A 121 1.61 6.61 2.20
CA PHE A 121 1.79 5.79 3.39
C PHE A 121 0.67 6.00 4.39
N GLN A 122 0.34 4.94 5.09
CA GLN A 122 -0.58 4.95 6.23
C GLN A 122 0.14 4.43 7.47
N ASP A 123 0.10 5.20 8.56
CA ASP A 123 0.62 4.78 9.85
C ASP A 123 -0.15 3.55 10.36
N GLU A 124 0.56 2.45 10.63
CA GLU A 124 -0.03 1.17 11.04
C GLU A 124 0.12 0.87 12.54
N ARG A 125 0.57 1.84 13.36
CA ARG A 125 0.88 1.66 14.79
C ARG A 125 -0.29 1.11 15.51
N LEU A 126 -1.19 0.61 15.51
CA LEU A 126 -2.24 -0.01 16.35
C LEU A 126 -3.10 -1.04 15.59
N SER A 127 -2.95 -1.11 14.27
CA SER A 127 -3.81 -1.95 13.43
C SER A 127 -3.60 -3.44 13.67
N THR A 128 -2.35 -3.89 13.70
CA THR A 128 -2.01 -5.32 13.82
C THR A 128 -2.43 -5.89 15.17
N SER A 129 -2.22 -5.13 16.26
CA SER A 129 -2.60 -5.58 17.61
C SER A 129 -4.12 -5.78 17.77
N ALA A 130 -4.91 -4.95 17.16
CA ALA A 130 -6.36 -5.10 17.18
C ALA A 130 -6.83 -6.33 16.39
N VAL A 131 -6.23 -6.56 15.22
CA VAL A 131 -6.52 -7.72 14.38
C VAL A 131 -6.10 -9.02 15.07
N GLU A 132 -4.92 -9.08 15.66
CA GLU A 132 -4.45 -10.25 16.41
C GLU A 132 -5.37 -10.61 17.56
N ARG A 133 -5.81 -9.64 18.34
CA ARG A 133 -6.77 -9.87 19.43
C ARG A 133 -8.08 -10.45 18.91
N PHE A 134 -8.63 -9.88 17.86
CA PHE A 134 -9.87 -10.38 17.25
C PHE A 134 -9.72 -11.84 16.80
N LEU A 135 -8.60 -12.18 16.12
CA LEU A 135 -8.37 -13.53 15.62
C LEU A 135 -8.13 -14.55 16.72
N ILE A 136 -7.50 -14.15 17.84
CA ILE A 136 -7.28 -15.03 19.00
C ILE A 136 -8.58 -15.27 19.75
N GLU A 137 -9.38 -14.23 19.99
CA GLU A 137 -10.57 -14.28 20.81
C GLU A 137 -11.79 -14.88 20.08
N GLU A 138 -11.96 -14.58 18.80
CA GLU A 138 -13.19 -14.88 18.07
C GLU A 138 -13.09 -16.09 17.13
N LEU A 139 -11.93 -16.39 16.57
CA LEU A 139 -11.82 -17.36 15.48
C LEU A 139 -11.06 -18.64 15.80
N ASP A 140 -10.38 -18.73 16.94
CA ASP A 140 -9.60 -19.91 17.39
C ASP A 140 -8.82 -20.61 16.27
N LEU A 141 -8.10 -19.83 15.48
CA LEU A 141 -7.35 -20.32 14.33
C LEU A 141 -6.01 -20.94 14.72
N SER A 142 -5.55 -21.95 13.96
CA SER A 142 -4.19 -22.50 14.12
C SER A 142 -3.14 -21.40 13.89
N ARG A 143 -1.95 -21.56 14.53
CA ARG A 143 -0.89 -20.54 14.47
C ARG A 143 -0.48 -20.14 13.06
N LYS A 144 -0.37 -21.10 12.13
CA LYS A 144 -0.02 -20.83 10.73
C LYS A 144 -1.15 -20.12 9.97
N ARG A 145 -2.39 -20.57 10.18
CA ARG A 145 -3.58 -19.94 9.58
C ARG A 145 -3.78 -18.55 10.12
N ARG A 146 -3.57 -18.33 11.43
CA ARG A 146 -3.63 -17.00 12.05
C ARG A 146 -2.64 -16.04 11.42
N ALA A 147 -1.38 -16.44 11.23
CA ALA A 147 -0.37 -15.60 10.59
C ALA A 147 -0.78 -15.16 9.18
N ASN A 148 -1.26 -16.09 8.33
CA ASN A 148 -1.69 -15.79 6.97
C ASN A 148 -2.93 -14.88 6.95
N VAL A 149 -3.89 -15.09 7.83
CA VAL A 149 -5.09 -14.25 7.93
C VAL A 149 -4.76 -12.88 8.49
N VAL A 150 -3.88 -12.79 9.49
CA VAL A 150 -3.38 -11.51 10.04
C VAL A 150 -2.74 -10.67 8.93
N ASP A 151 -1.83 -11.25 8.13
CA ASP A 151 -1.13 -10.53 7.06
C ASP A 151 -2.11 -9.97 6.01
N ARG A 152 -3.10 -10.77 5.59
CA ARG A 152 -4.14 -10.30 4.66
C ARG A 152 -5.04 -9.25 5.28
N THR A 153 -5.44 -9.48 6.52
CA THR A 153 -6.36 -8.60 7.25
C THR A 153 -5.67 -7.31 7.64
N ALA A 154 -4.36 -7.34 7.96
CA ALA A 154 -3.58 -6.14 8.24
C ALA A 154 -3.58 -5.19 7.03
N ALA A 155 -3.39 -5.70 5.81
CA ALA A 155 -3.49 -4.88 4.61
C ALA A 155 -4.87 -4.24 4.45
N ALA A 156 -5.95 -4.96 4.73
CA ALA A 156 -7.31 -4.43 4.70
C ALA A 156 -7.52 -3.34 5.77
N TRP A 157 -7.00 -3.52 6.96
CA TRP A 157 -7.06 -2.51 8.02
C TRP A 157 -6.27 -1.25 7.69
N ILE A 158 -5.08 -1.42 7.11
CA ILE A 158 -4.26 -0.30 6.63
C ILE A 158 -5.04 0.51 5.58
N LEU A 159 -5.58 -0.17 4.58
CA LEU A 159 -6.35 0.47 3.53
C LEU A 159 -7.63 1.11 4.06
N GLN A 160 -8.38 0.42 4.92
CA GLN A 160 -9.60 0.97 5.51
C GLN A 160 -9.33 2.22 6.34
N GLY A 161 -8.25 2.22 7.12
CA GLY A 161 -7.83 3.40 7.87
C GLY A 161 -7.56 4.60 6.98
N ALA A 162 -6.92 4.38 5.83
CA ALA A 162 -6.68 5.43 4.84
C ALA A 162 -7.99 5.94 4.21
N LEU A 163 -8.89 5.04 3.83
CA LEU A 163 -10.19 5.40 3.25
C LEU A 163 -11.07 6.19 4.23
N ASP A 164 -11.09 5.78 5.49
CA ASP A 164 -11.85 6.45 6.54
C ASP A 164 -11.31 7.86 6.81
N ARG A 165 -9.99 7.99 6.82
CA ARG A 165 -9.34 9.29 6.99
C ARG A 165 -9.69 10.27 5.87
N ILE A 166 -9.70 9.81 4.63
CA ILE A 166 -10.09 10.64 3.48
C ILE A 166 -11.55 11.08 3.59
N ARG A 167 -12.46 10.16 3.96
CA ARG A 167 -13.87 10.50 4.15
C ARG A 167 -14.09 11.58 5.20
N VAL A 168 -13.39 11.50 6.32
CA VAL A 168 -13.47 12.52 7.37
C VAL A 168 -12.96 13.87 6.86
N ALA A 169 -11.87 13.88 6.12
CA ALA A 169 -11.31 15.11 5.55
C ALA A 169 -12.25 15.76 4.52
N GLU A 170 -12.99 14.98 3.74
CA GLU A 170 -13.96 15.48 2.75
C GLU A 170 -15.23 16.07 3.40
N GLN A 171 -15.52 15.74 4.65
CA GLN A 171 -16.69 16.24 5.38
C GLN A 171 -16.42 17.53 6.18
N THR A 172 -15.19 17.96 6.24
CA THR A 172 -14.76 19.20 6.90
C THR A 172 -14.45 20.29 5.89
#